data_0375d5d911f21e5e1cfecba13773b2fc
#
_entry.id   0375d5d911f21e5e1cfecba13773b2fc
#
_cell.length_a   1.000
_cell.length_b   1.000
_cell.length_c   1.000
_cell.angle_alpha   90.00
_cell.angle_beta   90.00
_cell.angle_gamma   90.00
#
_symmetry.space_group_name_H-M   'P 1'
#
loop_
_entity.id
_entity.type
_entity.pdbx_description
1 polymer ?
#
loop_
_entity_poly.entity_id
_entity_poly.type
_entity_poly.pdbx_seq_one_letter_code
_entity_poly.pdbx_strand_id
1 'polypeptide(L)'
;MIKKEFISDWTKEKIGLPADAPLTREALEAYQVKKLRETVAMAKKNSTFYGRLFASVDPERDIMSTKDMQKLPFTSPADLLAEEEGLLCVRPGEISRIVTLETSGTQGKPKRVYFTKEDQELTTAYFWIGLHNMADDTDRALILLPCRRPGSVGDLFRIGAERMDVFTIPYGLPGMRELERGNKGNGRGETFKQELEELLKLMAEKDVTFILGIPGQVAALAQLWTEKRAEAQDPLIVERLEKVKASMRTVLLSADYVSAEARNAIETAWECKIFEHYGMTEMGLGGAVSCYVLDGYHYREADLFFEIINPETGELVKDGEYGEIVFTTLTRKGMPFIRYRTGDRSRFLTEPCPCGCILKRLERVGPREK
;
A
#
# COMPACT_ATOMS: atom_id res chain seq x y z
N MET A 1 15.08 0.16 22.77
CA MET A 1 15.26 1.43 22.05
C MET A 1 13.92 1.82 21.47
N ILE A 2 13.42 3.03 21.73
CA ILE A 2 12.23 3.56 21.05
C ILE A 2 12.66 3.76 19.60
N LYS A 3 12.08 3.01 18.64
CA LYS A 3 12.38 3.24 17.23
C LYS A 3 11.93 4.66 16.87
N LYS A 4 12.82 5.44 16.25
CA LYS A 4 12.52 6.78 15.78
C LYS A 4 11.37 6.69 14.74
N GLU A 5 10.42 7.59 14.84
CA GLU A 5 9.29 7.65 13.92
C GLU A 5 9.72 8.43 12.66
N PHE A 6 10.09 7.69 11.60
CA PHE A 6 10.67 8.25 10.38
C PHE A 6 9.65 8.94 9.46
N ILE A 7 8.38 8.52 9.48
CA ILE A 7 7.36 9.11 8.60
C ILE A 7 7.06 10.57 8.96
N SER A 8 7.16 10.94 10.24
CA SER A 8 7.00 12.32 10.69
C SER A 8 8.14 13.21 10.19
N ASP A 9 9.39 12.76 10.30
CA ASP A 9 10.56 13.51 9.82
C ASP A 9 10.50 13.69 8.30
N TRP A 10 10.16 12.64 7.58
CA TRP A 10 9.96 12.69 6.13
C TRP A 10 8.80 13.62 5.73
N THR A 11 7.69 13.61 6.50
CA THR A 11 6.57 14.52 6.26
C THR A 11 6.99 15.97 6.47
N LYS A 12 7.76 16.28 7.56
CA LYS A 12 8.31 17.61 7.80
C LYS A 12 9.13 18.13 6.62
N GLU A 13 10.05 17.32 6.13
CA GLU A 13 10.89 17.65 4.98
C GLU A 13 10.02 17.96 3.75
N LYS A 14 9.05 17.10 3.45
CA LYS A 14 8.14 17.27 2.28
C LYS A 14 7.29 18.53 2.34
N ILE A 15 6.82 18.91 3.53
CA ILE A 15 6.02 20.13 3.67
C ILE A 15 6.88 21.41 3.84
N GLY A 16 8.21 21.25 3.84
CA GLY A 16 9.16 22.36 3.87
C GLY A 16 9.33 22.99 5.24
N LEU A 17 9.09 22.25 6.34
CA LEU A 17 9.38 22.75 7.69
C LEU A 17 10.88 22.66 8.00
N PRO A 18 11.43 23.64 8.75
CA PRO A 18 12.78 23.54 9.29
C PRO A 18 12.97 22.27 10.13
N ALA A 19 14.20 21.74 10.15
CA ALA A 19 14.51 20.49 10.87
C ALA A 19 14.19 20.53 12.37
N ASP A 20 14.36 21.71 13.00
CA ASP A 20 14.08 21.98 14.41
C ASP A 20 12.61 22.33 14.71
N ALA A 21 11.81 22.66 13.69
CA ALA A 21 10.39 22.95 13.88
C ALA A 21 9.58 21.68 14.18
N PRO A 22 8.61 21.71 15.10
CA PRO A 22 7.72 20.58 15.32
C PRO A 22 6.78 20.40 14.13
N LEU A 23 6.47 19.14 13.77
CA LEU A 23 5.37 18.84 12.88
C LEU A 23 4.07 19.03 13.66
N THR A 24 3.20 19.94 13.22
CA THR A 24 1.89 20.19 13.83
C THR A 24 0.77 19.91 12.86
N ARG A 25 -0.45 19.66 13.37
CA ARG A 25 -1.64 19.46 12.54
C ARG A 25 -1.95 20.69 11.68
N GLU A 26 -1.80 21.88 12.27
CA GLU A 26 -2.06 23.16 11.59
C GLU A 26 -1.11 23.37 10.41
N ALA A 27 0.20 23.10 10.58
CA ALA A 27 1.17 23.20 9.50
C ALA A 27 0.88 22.21 8.36
N LEU A 28 0.54 20.97 8.72
CA LEU A 28 0.19 19.93 7.75
C LEU A 28 -1.10 20.25 7.00
N GLU A 29 -2.14 20.72 7.69
CA GLU A 29 -3.41 21.11 7.07
C GLU A 29 -3.25 22.34 6.16
N ALA A 30 -2.45 23.32 6.56
CA ALA A 30 -2.14 24.46 5.70
C ALA A 30 -1.43 24.01 4.41
N TYR A 31 -0.47 23.09 4.52
CA TYR A 31 0.17 22.48 3.35
C TYR A 31 -0.84 21.71 2.49
N GLN A 32 -1.71 20.90 3.10
CA GLN A 32 -2.72 20.13 2.38
C GLN A 32 -3.68 21.04 1.62
N VAL A 33 -4.19 22.12 2.23
CA VAL A 33 -5.06 23.09 1.55
C VAL A 33 -4.37 23.67 0.32
N LYS A 34 -3.11 24.10 0.46
CA LYS A 34 -2.31 24.60 -0.66
C LYS A 34 -2.21 23.55 -1.77
N LYS A 35 -1.86 22.31 -1.42
CA LYS A 35 -1.70 21.22 -2.41
C LYS A 35 -3.00 20.80 -3.06
N LEU A 36 -4.12 20.81 -2.34
CA LEU A 36 -5.45 20.56 -2.89
C LEU A 36 -5.81 21.60 -3.95
N ARG A 37 -5.60 22.89 -3.67
CA ARG A 37 -5.78 23.96 -4.66
C ARG A 37 -4.91 23.76 -5.90
N GLU A 38 -3.60 23.54 -5.70
CA GLU A 38 -2.65 23.31 -6.78
C GLU A 38 -3.05 22.10 -7.64
N THR A 39 -3.44 20.99 -7.01
CA THR A 39 -3.84 19.76 -7.71
C THR A 39 -5.13 19.95 -8.51
N VAL A 40 -6.16 20.56 -7.90
CA VAL A 40 -7.43 20.83 -8.58
C VAL A 40 -7.23 21.81 -9.76
N ALA A 41 -6.44 22.88 -9.56
CA ALA A 41 -6.12 23.83 -10.61
C ALA A 41 -5.36 23.18 -11.78
N MET A 42 -4.33 22.37 -11.46
CA MET A 42 -3.53 21.63 -12.43
C MET A 42 -4.39 20.63 -13.22
N ALA A 43 -5.20 19.84 -12.53
CA ALA A 43 -6.07 18.85 -13.14
C ALA A 43 -7.15 19.51 -14.02
N LYS A 44 -7.81 20.57 -13.54
CA LYS A 44 -8.79 21.35 -14.32
C LYS A 44 -8.17 21.91 -15.61
N LYS A 45 -6.93 22.35 -15.56
CA LYS A 45 -6.24 22.95 -16.72
C LYS A 45 -5.78 21.92 -17.74
N ASN A 46 -5.26 20.77 -17.29
CA ASN A 46 -4.50 19.85 -18.14
C ASN A 46 -5.27 18.57 -18.50
N SER A 47 -6.28 18.17 -17.74
CA SER A 47 -7.09 16.98 -17.97
C SER A 47 -8.41 17.35 -18.63
N THR A 48 -8.77 16.66 -19.71
CA THR A 48 -10.06 16.88 -20.38
C THR A 48 -11.24 16.44 -19.51
N PHE A 49 -11.06 15.36 -18.71
CA PHE A 49 -12.04 14.89 -17.74
C PHE A 49 -12.27 15.94 -16.63
N TYR A 50 -11.21 16.32 -15.92
CA TYR A 50 -11.34 17.28 -14.82
C TYR A 50 -11.67 18.68 -15.29
N GLY A 51 -11.26 19.07 -16.51
CA GLY A 51 -11.65 20.34 -17.11
C GLY A 51 -13.16 20.49 -17.24
N ARG A 52 -13.85 19.40 -17.61
CA ARG A 52 -15.34 19.36 -17.64
C ARG A 52 -15.94 19.26 -16.25
N LEU A 53 -15.43 18.32 -15.42
CA LEU A 53 -15.96 18.02 -14.09
C LEU A 53 -15.89 19.24 -13.15
N PHE A 54 -14.81 20.03 -13.25
CA PHE A 54 -14.56 21.20 -12.40
C PHE A 54 -14.75 22.54 -13.15
N ALA A 55 -15.55 22.58 -14.22
CA ALA A 55 -15.72 23.78 -15.02
C ALA A 55 -16.11 25.02 -14.19
N SER A 56 -17.01 24.86 -13.20
CA SER A 56 -17.49 25.93 -12.30
C SER A 56 -16.65 26.12 -11.04
N VAL A 57 -15.65 25.27 -10.78
CA VAL A 57 -14.83 25.31 -9.55
C VAL A 57 -13.74 26.37 -9.71
N ASP A 58 -13.62 27.26 -8.74
CA ASP A 58 -12.47 28.14 -8.56
C ASP A 58 -11.66 27.65 -7.35
N PRO A 59 -10.51 26.98 -7.55
CA PRO A 59 -9.77 26.37 -6.45
C PRO A 59 -9.35 27.34 -5.35
N GLU A 60 -9.03 28.60 -5.70
CA GLU A 60 -8.59 29.59 -4.72
C GLU A 60 -9.76 30.11 -3.86
N ARG A 61 -10.94 30.23 -4.45
CA ARG A 61 -12.13 30.70 -3.74
C ARG A 61 -12.86 29.56 -3.01
N ASP A 62 -12.94 28.38 -3.65
CA ASP A 62 -13.85 27.31 -3.22
C ASP A 62 -13.19 26.33 -2.26
N ILE A 63 -11.84 26.30 -2.14
CA ILE A 63 -11.09 25.44 -1.24
C ILE A 63 -10.33 26.27 -0.21
N MET A 64 -11.00 26.71 0.84
CA MET A 64 -10.42 27.51 1.93
C MET A 64 -9.92 26.62 3.10
N SER A 65 -10.44 25.40 3.19
CA SER A 65 -10.08 24.39 4.17
C SER A 65 -10.12 22.99 3.54
N THR A 66 -9.55 22.00 4.22
CA THR A 66 -9.64 20.60 3.77
C THR A 66 -11.08 20.09 3.69
N LYS A 67 -11.98 20.62 4.55
CA LYS A 67 -13.40 20.27 4.55
C LYS A 67 -14.14 20.71 3.30
N ASP A 68 -13.63 21.74 2.61
CA ASP A 68 -14.28 22.24 1.40
C ASP A 68 -14.20 21.25 0.24
N MET A 69 -13.33 20.26 0.32
CA MET A 69 -13.27 19.17 -0.67
C MET A 69 -14.61 18.45 -0.83
N GLN A 70 -15.40 18.34 0.23
CA GLN A 70 -16.74 17.74 0.15
C GLN A 70 -17.70 18.42 -0.85
N LYS A 71 -17.42 19.67 -1.26
CA LYS A 71 -18.19 20.40 -2.26
C LYS A 71 -17.88 19.98 -3.70
N LEU A 72 -16.73 19.31 -3.93
CA LEU A 72 -16.31 18.85 -5.23
C LEU A 72 -16.94 17.49 -5.56
N PRO A 73 -17.27 17.23 -6.84
CA PRO A 73 -17.73 15.93 -7.27
C PRO A 73 -16.67 14.84 -7.07
N PHE A 74 -17.11 13.60 -6.95
CA PHE A 74 -16.26 12.42 -6.85
C PHE A 74 -15.71 12.01 -8.21
N THR A 75 -14.58 11.30 -8.18
CA THR A 75 -14.09 10.45 -9.25
C THR A 75 -14.29 8.98 -8.84
N SER A 76 -14.67 8.13 -9.76
CA SER A 76 -14.99 6.72 -9.48
C SER A 76 -14.16 5.75 -10.34
N PRO A 77 -14.11 4.46 -9.98
CA PRO A 77 -13.56 3.42 -10.84
C PRO A 77 -14.22 3.34 -12.23
N ALA A 78 -15.51 3.71 -12.33
CA ALA A 78 -16.24 3.75 -13.60
C ALA A 78 -15.73 4.88 -14.51
N ASP A 79 -15.45 6.06 -13.95
CA ASP A 79 -14.87 7.18 -14.69
C ASP A 79 -13.49 6.82 -15.25
N LEU A 80 -12.65 6.16 -14.42
CA LEU A 80 -11.33 5.68 -14.85
C LEU A 80 -11.44 4.67 -16.01
N LEU A 81 -12.42 3.78 -15.97
CA LEU A 81 -12.66 2.82 -17.05
C LEU A 81 -13.18 3.47 -18.34
N ALA A 82 -14.03 4.47 -18.19
CA ALA A 82 -14.66 5.15 -19.32
C ALA A 82 -13.69 6.12 -20.02
N GLU A 83 -12.89 6.86 -19.25
CA GLU A 83 -12.12 7.99 -19.75
C GLU A 83 -10.66 8.01 -19.23
N GLU A 84 -9.98 6.86 -19.23
CA GLU A 84 -8.62 6.74 -18.67
C GLU A 84 -7.62 7.78 -19.21
N GLU A 85 -7.65 8.05 -20.53
CA GLU A 85 -6.76 9.05 -21.15
C GLU A 85 -7.20 10.48 -20.85
N GLY A 86 -8.50 10.69 -20.62
CA GLY A 86 -9.05 11.98 -20.24
C GLY A 86 -8.58 12.46 -18.86
N LEU A 87 -8.17 11.54 -17.98
CA LEU A 87 -7.64 11.83 -16.64
C LEU A 87 -6.17 12.27 -16.65
N LEU A 88 -5.45 12.09 -17.78
CA LEU A 88 -4.04 12.48 -17.89
C LEU A 88 -3.86 14.00 -17.80
N CYS A 89 -2.85 14.42 -17.05
CA CYS A 89 -2.43 15.81 -16.90
C CYS A 89 -1.09 16.14 -17.56
N VAL A 90 -0.45 15.14 -18.17
CA VAL A 90 0.85 15.25 -18.85
C VAL A 90 0.76 14.68 -20.26
N ARG A 91 1.75 15.00 -21.10
CA ARG A 91 1.83 14.44 -22.46
C ARG A 91 2.21 12.95 -22.42
N PRO A 92 1.80 12.16 -23.42
CA PRO A 92 2.14 10.72 -23.47
C PRO A 92 3.64 10.42 -23.34
N GLY A 93 4.51 11.28 -23.88
CA GLY A 93 5.97 11.12 -23.79
C GLY A 93 6.56 11.29 -22.39
N GLU A 94 5.80 11.81 -21.43
CA GLU A 94 6.21 11.94 -20.02
C GLU A 94 5.80 10.73 -19.18
N ILE A 95 5.00 9.82 -19.77
CA ILE A 95 4.60 8.57 -19.11
C ILE A 95 5.74 7.56 -19.21
N SER A 96 6.25 7.15 -18.07
CA SER A 96 7.31 6.15 -17.97
C SER A 96 6.78 4.74 -17.70
N ARG A 97 5.55 4.64 -17.17
CA ARG A 97 4.93 3.35 -16.83
C ARG A 97 3.40 3.39 -16.94
N ILE A 98 2.85 2.29 -17.43
CA ILE A 98 1.40 2.02 -17.42
C ILE A 98 1.18 0.72 -16.63
N VAL A 99 0.35 0.78 -15.59
CA VAL A 99 -0.10 -0.40 -14.85
C VAL A 99 -1.50 -0.74 -15.30
N THR A 100 -1.65 -1.95 -15.85
CA THR A 100 -2.93 -2.48 -16.31
C THR A 100 -3.49 -3.40 -15.23
N LEU A 101 -4.70 -3.11 -14.76
CA LEU A 101 -5.41 -3.87 -13.75
C LEU A 101 -6.56 -4.61 -14.43
N GLU A 102 -6.56 -5.94 -14.35
CA GLU A 102 -7.71 -6.72 -14.77
C GLU A 102 -8.90 -6.46 -13.83
N THR A 103 -10.07 -6.18 -14.40
CA THR A 103 -11.31 -6.09 -13.62
C THR A 103 -11.78 -7.50 -13.25
N SER A 104 -12.36 -7.68 -12.09
CA SER A 104 -12.85 -8.96 -11.55
C SER A 104 -14.06 -9.55 -12.31
N GLY A 105 -14.51 -8.93 -13.40
CA GLY A 105 -15.58 -9.40 -14.27
C GLY A 105 -15.03 -9.89 -15.62
N THR A 106 -15.51 -11.02 -16.10
CA THR A 106 -14.99 -11.77 -17.25
C THR A 106 -15.08 -11.08 -18.63
N GLN A 107 -15.56 -9.83 -18.72
CA GLN A 107 -15.71 -9.08 -19.98
C GLN A 107 -15.41 -7.57 -19.86
N GLY A 108 -14.84 -7.09 -18.76
CA GLY A 108 -14.57 -5.67 -18.57
C GLY A 108 -13.27 -5.20 -19.24
N LYS A 109 -13.28 -3.99 -19.82
CA LYS A 109 -12.07 -3.29 -20.26
C LYS A 109 -11.13 -3.15 -19.04
N PRO A 110 -9.82 -3.51 -19.14
CA PRO A 110 -8.91 -3.38 -18.01
C PRO A 110 -8.71 -1.90 -17.65
N LYS A 111 -8.64 -1.59 -16.35
CA LYS A 111 -8.25 -0.27 -15.87
C LYS A 111 -6.76 -0.05 -16.11
N ARG A 112 -6.37 1.14 -16.57
CA ARG A 112 -4.98 1.55 -16.70
C ARG A 112 -4.69 2.77 -15.84
N VAL A 113 -3.58 2.72 -15.14
CA VAL A 113 -3.07 3.83 -14.33
C VAL A 113 -1.69 4.20 -14.82
N TYR A 114 -1.49 5.48 -15.08
CA TYR A 114 -0.31 6.01 -15.75
C TYR A 114 0.57 6.74 -14.74
N PHE A 115 1.88 6.53 -14.85
CA PHE A 115 2.89 7.08 -13.96
C PHE A 115 3.98 7.80 -14.74
N THR A 116 4.35 8.98 -14.30
CA THR A 116 5.61 9.62 -14.69
C THR A 116 6.77 8.99 -13.92
N LYS A 117 8.01 9.37 -14.25
CA LYS A 117 9.19 8.95 -13.50
C LYS A 117 9.13 9.45 -12.04
N GLU A 118 8.68 10.69 -11.86
CA GLU A 118 8.51 11.31 -10.55
C GLU A 118 7.43 10.58 -9.72
N ASP A 119 6.33 10.18 -10.34
CA ASP A 119 5.27 9.42 -9.66
C ASP A 119 5.77 8.06 -9.16
N GLN A 120 6.66 7.38 -9.90
CA GLN A 120 7.30 6.14 -9.46
C GLN A 120 8.29 6.39 -8.31
N GLU A 121 9.04 7.49 -8.37
CA GLU A 121 9.95 7.88 -7.30
C GLU A 121 9.20 8.15 -5.98
N LEU A 122 8.03 8.77 -6.02
CA LEU A 122 7.16 8.93 -4.84
C LEU A 122 6.81 7.58 -4.20
N THR A 123 6.54 6.57 -5.02
CA THR A 123 6.26 5.21 -4.53
C THR A 123 7.48 4.59 -3.86
N THR A 124 8.64 4.68 -4.52
CA THR A 124 9.90 4.13 -4.00
C THR A 124 10.32 4.82 -2.69
N ALA A 125 10.19 6.15 -2.63
CA ALA A 125 10.48 6.92 -1.43
C ALA A 125 9.56 6.54 -0.26
N TYR A 126 8.28 6.29 -0.53
CA TYR A 126 7.35 5.85 0.49
C TYR A 126 7.65 4.44 1.01
N PHE A 127 8.02 3.49 0.14
CA PHE A 127 8.46 2.17 0.57
C PHE A 127 9.73 2.23 1.41
N TRP A 128 10.70 3.02 0.98
CA TRP A 128 11.92 3.26 1.74
C TRP A 128 11.62 3.78 3.15
N ILE A 129 10.80 4.83 3.28
CA ILE A 129 10.47 5.42 4.58
C ILE A 129 9.64 4.47 5.46
N GLY A 130 8.69 3.75 4.87
CA GLY A 130 7.87 2.77 5.61
C GLY A 130 8.69 1.62 6.18
N LEU A 131 9.73 1.18 5.43
CA LEU A 131 10.62 0.10 5.87
C LEU A 131 11.39 0.43 7.15
N HIS A 132 11.72 1.69 7.42
CA HIS A 132 12.42 2.08 8.66
C HIS A 132 11.67 1.72 9.94
N ASN A 133 10.35 1.51 9.86
CA ASN A 133 9.56 1.06 11.01
C ASN A 133 9.71 -0.44 11.29
N MET A 134 10.21 -1.23 10.33
CA MET A 134 10.09 -2.69 10.38
C MET A 134 11.35 -3.46 9.98
N ALA A 135 12.33 -2.81 9.34
CA ALA A 135 13.57 -3.42 8.86
C ALA A 135 14.80 -2.57 9.15
N ASP A 136 15.98 -3.19 9.08
CA ASP A 136 17.30 -2.57 9.11
C ASP A 136 18.29 -3.30 8.17
N ASP A 137 19.53 -2.85 8.09
CA ASP A 137 20.60 -3.36 7.23
C ASP A 137 21.02 -4.82 7.52
N THR A 138 20.60 -5.36 8.65
CA THR A 138 20.80 -6.78 9.00
C THR A 138 19.72 -7.69 8.42
N ASP A 139 18.64 -7.12 7.86
CA ASP A 139 17.52 -7.88 7.31
C ASP A 139 17.81 -8.47 5.93
N ARG A 140 17.20 -9.62 5.70
CA ARG A 140 17.23 -10.36 4.44
C ARG A 140 15.79 -10.59 3.99
N ALA A 141 15.34 -9.73 3.06
CA ALA A 141 13.95 -9.61 2.67
C ALA A 141 13.58 -10.51 1.48
N LEU A 142 12.73 -11.49 1.70
CA LEU A 142 12.12 -12.30 0.66
C LEU A 142 10.89 -11.56 0.09
N ILE A 143 10.93 -11.25 -1.21
CA ILE A 143 9.85 -10.53 -1.91
C ILE A 143 9.00 -11.52 -2.69
N LEU A 144 7.78 -11.79 -2.22
CA LEU A 144 6.81 -12.66 -2.88
C LEU A 144 5.86 -11.91 -3.82
N LEU A 145 5.74 -10.57 -3.68
CA LEU A 145 4.98 -9.75 -4.62
C LEU A 145 5.64 -9.74 -6.01
N PRO A 146 4.89 -9.46 -7.09
CA PRO A 146 5.43 -9.40 -8.45
C PRO A 146 6.65 -8.46 -8.53
N CYS A 147 7.83 -9.00 -8.84
CA CYS A 147 9.11 -8.28 -8.85
C CYS A 147 9.97 -8.52 -10.12
N ARG A 148 9.49 -9.35 -11.07
CA ARG A 148 10.26 -9.74 -12.27
C ARG A 148 10.31 -8.67 -13.36
N ARG A 149 9.40 -7.68 -13.31
CA ARG A 149 9.35 -6.60 -14.32
C ARG A 149 9.76 -5.28 -13.66
N PRO A 150 10.62 -4.48 -14.33
CA PRO A 150 10.99 -3.15 -13.84
C PRO A 150 9.77 -2.30 -13.49
N GLY A 151 9.79 -1.64 -12.34
CA GLY A 151 8.69 -0.83 -11.83
C GLY A 151 7.47 -1.63 -11.33
N SER A 152 7.51 -2.96 -11.26
CA SER A 152 6.48 -3.74 -10.54
C SER A 152 6.54 -3.44 -9.05
N VAL A 153 5.47 -3.73 -8.32
CA VAL A 153 5.38 -3.38 -6.89
C VAL A 153 6.56 -3.95 -6.08
N GLY A 154 6.93 -5.20 -6.32
CA GLY A 154 8.06 -5.83 -5.65
C GLY A 154 9.43 -5.27 -6.11
N ASP A 155 9.55 -4.81 -7.36
CA ASP A 155 10.77 -4.14 -7.85
C ASP A 155 10.93 -2.75 -7.22
N LEU A 156 9.87 -1.95 -7.14
CA LEU A 156 9.90 -0.65 -6.46
C LEU A 156 10.18 -0.80 -4.96
N PHE A 157 9.64 -1.85 -4.33
CA PHE A 157 9.97 -2.17 -2.94
C PHE A 157 11.46 -2.55 -2.80
N ARG A 158 12.00 -3.38 -3.69
CA ARG A 158 13.42 -3.75 -3.73
C ARG A 158 14.31 -2.51 -3.80
N ILE A 159 14.01 -1.57 -4.71
CA ILE A 159 14.76 -0.32 -4.84
C ILE A 159 14.69 0.51 -3.54
N GLY A 160 13.51 0.54 -2.89
CA GLY A 160 13.36 1.20 -1.58
C GLY A 160 14.17 0.53 -0.47
N ALA A 161 14.20 -0.80 -0.43
CA ALA A 161 14.95 -1.60 0.54
C ALA A 161 16.47 -1.47 0.36
N GLU A 162 16.94 -1.46 -0.88
CA GLU A 162 18.36 -1.26 -1.22
C GLU A 162 18.91 0.11 -0.76
N ARG A 163 18.04 1.14 -0.63
CA ARG A 163 18.43 2.45 -0.03
C ARG A 163 18.73 2.37 1.47
N MET A 164 18.40 1.26 2.11
CA MET A 164 18.66 0.97 3.52
C MET A 164 19.70 -0.15 3.70
N ASP A 165 20.38 -0.54 2.63
CA ASP A 165 21.28 -1.67 2.60
C ASP A 165 20.64 -3.01 3.00
N VAL A 166 19.31 -3.12 2.92
CA VAL A 166 18.59 -4.37 3.16
C VAL A 166 18.84 -5.33 2.00
N PHE A 167 19.35 -6.52 2.31
CA PHE A 167 19.55 -7.55 1.29
C PHE A 167 18.22 -8.11 0.82
N THR A 168 17.94 -8.06 -0.49
CA THR A 168 16.67 -8.50 -1.04
C THR A 168 16.79 -9.79 -1.85
N ILE A 169 15.77 -10.64 -1.76
CA ILE A 169 15.61 -11.88 -2.50
C ILE A 169 14.31 -11.77 -3.31
N PRO A 170 14.38 -11.29 -4.58
CA PRO A 170 13.21 -11.12 -5.42
C PRO A 170 12.76 -12.47 -5.99
N TYR A 171 11.72 -13.05 -5.41
CA TYR A 171 11.17 -14.34 -5.84
C TYR A 171 9.96 -14.17 -6.76
N GLY A 172 8.94 -13.43 -6.33
CA GLY A 172 7.74 -13.12 -7.10
C GLY A 172 6.85 -14.34 -7.32
N LEU A 173 6.19 -14.82 -6.26
CA LEU A 173 5.20 -15.89 -6.37
C LEU A 173 4.07 -15.51 -7.32
N PRO A 174 3.55 -16.43 -8.15
CA PRO A 174 2.31 -16.25 -8.87
C PRO A 174 1.17 -15.90 -7.92
N GLY A 175 0.29 -14.97 -8.33
CA GLY A 175 -0.87 -14.61 -7.53
C GLY A 175 -1.82 -15.80 -7.32
N MET A 176 -2.48 -15.90 -6.15
CA MET A 176 -3.48 -16.95 -5.89
C MET A 176 -4.57 -17.00 -6.96
N ARG A 177 -5.00 -15.83 -7.48
CA ARG A 177 -5.98 -15.74 -8.57
C ARG A 177 -5.45 -16.31 -9.90
N GLU A 178 -4.16 -16.23 -10.17
CA GLU A 178 -3.53 -16.86 -11.34
C GLU A 178 -3.47 -18.37 -11.15
N LEU A 179 -3.25 -18.83 -9.92
CA LEU A 179 -3.31 -20.25 -9.54
C LEU A 179 -4.73 -20.80 -9.65
N GLU A 180 -5.75 -20.08 -9.17
CA GLU A 180 -7.15 -20.46 -9.26
C GLU A 180 -7.68 -20.46 -10.69
N ARG A 181 -7.36 -19.46 -11.51
CA ARG A 181 -7.72 -19.40 -12.94
C ARG A 181 -7.09 -20.53 -13.77
N GLY A 182 -5.92 -20.97 -13.37
CA GLY A 182 -5.21 -22.09 -13.98
C GLY A 182 -5.74 -23.47 -13.60
N ASN A 183 -6.60 -23.55 -12.58
CA ASN A 183 -6.96 -24.81 -11.92
C ASN A 183 -8.16 -25.55 -12.57
N LYS A 184 -8.43 -25.36 -13.84
CA LYS A 184 -9.35 -26.24 -14.59
C LYS A 184 -8.69 -27.51 -15.13
N GLY A 185 -7.49 -27.87 -14.63
CA GLY A 185 -6.77 -29.08 -15.03
C GLY A 185 -5.87 -29.61 -13.91
N ASN A 186 -5.98 -30.92 -13.63
CA ASN A 186 -5.22 -31.69 -12.66
C ASN A 186 -3.71 -31.34 -12.64
N GLY A 187 -3.13 -31.03 -11.46
CA GLY A 187 -1.70 -30.97 -11.20
C GLY A 187 -1.13 -29.66 -10.64
N ARG A 188 -1.85 -28.52 -10.65
CA ARG A 188 -1.30 -27.22 -10.24
C ARG A 188 -1.30 -26.96 -8.73
N GLY A 189 -2.17 -27.59 -7.96
CA GLY A 189 -2.11 -27.56 -6.50
C GLY A 189 -0.82 -28.22 -5.97
N GLU A 190 -0.42 -29.30 -6.62
CA GLU A 190 0.82 -30.00 -6.33
C GLU A 190 2.06 -29.13 -6.69
N THR A 191 2.01 -28.43 -7.81
CA THR A 191 3.05 -27.48 -8.23
C THR A 191 3.20 -26.32 -7.24
N PHE A 192 2.10 -25.77 -6.73
CA PHE A 192 2.14 -24.69 -5.74
C PHE A 192 2.72 -25.17 -4.40
N LYS A 193 2.31 -26.37 -3.93
CA LYS A 193 2.89 -26.94 -2.72
C LYS A 193 4.40 -27.18 -2.86
N GLN A 194 4.84 -27.70 -4.00
CA GLN A 194 6.28 -27.88 -4.29
C GLN A 194 7.02 -26.54 -4.28
N GLU A 195 6.45 -25.48 -4.86
CA GLU A 195 7.03 -24.14 -4.84
C GLU A 195 7.16 -23.58 -3.41
N LEU A 196 6.16 -23.80 -2.55
CA LEU A 196 6.25 -23.43 -1.13
C LEU A 196 7.32 -24.24 -0.39
N GLU A 197 7.50 -25.54 -0.70
CA GLU A 197 8.57 -26.36 -0.13
C GLU A 197 9.97 -25.86 -0.54
N GLU A 198 10.13 -25.44 -1.79
CA GLU A 198 11.37 -24.82 -2.27
C GLU A 198 11.63 -23.48 -1.56
N LEU A 199 10.58 -22.69 -1.32
CA LEU A 199 10.69 -21.46 -0.55
C LEU A 199 11.17 -21.70 0.89
N LEU A 200 10.66 -22.72 1.59
CA LEU A 200 11.12 -23.04 2.94
C LEU A 200 12.61 -23.40 2.96
N LYS A 201 13.09 -24.13 1.93
CA LYS A 201 14.53 -24.42 1.78
C LYS A 201 15.33 -23.13 1.55
N LEU A 202 14.87 -22.31 0.62
CA LEU A 202 15.51 -21.01 0.31
C LEU A 202 15.57 -20.11 1.54
N MET A 203 14.49 -20.04 2.34
CA MET A 203 14.45 -19.25 3.57
C MET A 203 15.52 -19.67 4.56
N ALA A 204 15.71 -20.99 4.78
CA ALA A 204 16.76 -21.50 5.65
C ALA A 204 18.17 -21.26 5.09
N GLU A 205 18.37 -21.43 3.78
CA GLU A 205 19.67 -21.23 3.10
C GLU A 205 20.11 -19.77 3.07
N LYS A 206 19.16 -18.86 2.95
CA LYS A 206 19.42 -17.43 2.82
C LYS A 206 19.25 -16.66 4.14
N ASP A 207 18.98 -17.33 5.24
CA ASP A 207 18.71 -16.70 6.55
C ASP A 207 17.67 -15.57 6.44
N VAL A 208 16.53 -15.88 5.80
CA VAL A 208 15.45 -14.89 5.60
C VAL A 208 14.90 -14.43 6.94
N THR A 209 14.88 -13.12 7.14
CA THR A 209 14.40 -12.47 8.37
C THR A 209 13.12 -11.68 8.15
N PHE A 210 12.82 -11.34 6.89
CA PHE A 210 11.72 -10.50 6.49
C PHE A 210 10.99 -11.10 5.27
N ILE A 211 9.66 -11.13 5.29
CA ILE A 211 8.84 -11.51 4.14
C ILE A 211 7.92 -10.36 3.75
N LEU A 212 7.89 -10.01 2.45
CA LEU A 212 6.85 -9.19 1.83
C LEU A 212 5.97 -10.07 0.96
N GLY A 213 4.67 -10.15 1.25
CA GLY A 213 3.77 -11.01 0.47
C GLY A 213 2.29 -10.69 0.58
N ILE A 214 1.50 -11.40 -0.20
CA ILE A 214 0.04 -11.39 -0.12
C ILE A 214 -0.38 -12.27 1.07
N PRO A 215 -1.36 -11.85 1.90
CA PRO A 215 -1.76 -12.55 3.11
C PRO A 215 -1.98 -14.06 2.91
N GLY A 216 -2.76 -14.46 1.90
CA GLY A 216 -3.06 -15.86 1.62
C GLY A 216 -1.82 -16.69 1.23
N GLN A 217 -0.86 -16.12 0.50
CA GLN A 217 0.38 -16.80 0.12
C GLN A 217 1.28 -17.04 1.32
N VAL A 218 1.45 -16.00 2.15
CA VAL A 218 2.30 -16.09 3.36
C VAL A 218 1.68 -17.01 4.39
N ALA A 219 0.36 -16.99 4.55
CA ALA A 219 -0.36 -17.92 5.43
C ALA A 219 -0.21 -19.38 4.98
N ALA A 220 -0.32 -19.65 3.66
CA ALA A 220 -0.11 -20.99 3.11
C ALA A 220 1.32 -21.49 3.36
N LEU A 221 2.32 -20.63 3.24
CA LEU A 221 3.72 -20.94 3.53
C LEU A 221 3.92 -21.25 5.03
N ALA A 222 3.29 -20.48 5.90
CA ALA A 222 3.32 -20.68 7.36
C ALA A 222 2.61 -21.98 7.77
N GLN A 223 1.46 -22.28 7.18
CA GLN A 223 0.75 -23.55 7.40
C GLN A 223 1.59 -24.75 6.97
N LEU A 224 2.20 -24.68 5.78
CA LEU A 224 3.08 -25.73 5.30
C LEU A 224 4.30 -25.94 6.24
N TRP A 225 4.89 -24.83 6.72
CA TRP A 225 5.95 -24.92 7.73
C TRP A 225 5.49 -25.66 8.98
N THR A 226 4.29 -25.35 9.51
CA THR A 226 3.70 -25.99 10.69
C THR A 226 3.46 -27.48 10.47
N GLU A 227 2.86 -27.86 9.32
CA GLU A 227 2.64 -29.25 8.92
C GLU A 227 3.96 -30.03 8.85
N LYS A 228 4.93 -29.52 8.09
CA LYS A 228 6.25 -30.13 7.94
C LYS A 228 6.99 -30.28 9.28
N ARG A 229 6.87 -29.28 10.16
CA ARG A 229 7.51 -29.30 11.47
C ARG A 229 6.90 -30.38 12.38
N ALA A 230 5.58 -30.56 12.33
CA ALA A 230 4.87 -31.58 13.09
C ALA A 230 5.19 -33.01 12.60
N GLU A 231 5.41 -33.18 11.30
CA GLU A 231 5.68 -34.49 10.68
C GLU A 231 7.18 -34.86 10.65
N ALA A 232 8.08 -33.87 10.77
CA ALA A 232 9.50 -34.09 10.59
C ALA A 232 10.10 -34.99 11.72
N GLN A 233 10.71 -36.09 11.31
CA GLN A 233 11.49 -36.98 12.18
C GLN A 233 13.00 -36.91 11.84
N ASP A 234 13.35 -36.52 10.61
CA ASP A 234 14.73 -36.32 10.17
C ASP A 234 15.33 -35.09 10.86
N PRO A 235 16.42 -35.25 11.65
CA PRO A 235 17.07 -34.15 12.35
C PRO A 235 17.48 -32.99 11.45
N LEU A 236 17.89 -33.24 10.20
CA LEU A 236 18.30 -32.21 9.25
C LEU A 236 17.11 -31.37 8.75
N ILE A 237 15.95 -32.00 8.60
CA ILE A 237 14.72 -31.31 8.26
C ILE A 237 14.26 -30.44 9.42
N VAL A 238 14.27 -31.01 10.63
CA VAL A 238 13.93 -30.29 11.87
C VAL A 238 14.83 -29.08 12.05
N GLU A 239 16.16 -29.25 11.97
CA GLU A 239 17.13 -28.15 12.09
C GLU A 239 16.84 -27.03 11.07
N ARG A 240 16.56 -27.38 9.82
CA ARG A 240 16.23 -26.41 8.77
C ARG A 240 14.96 -25.60 9.09
N LEU A 241 13.91 -26.27 9.54
CA LEU A 241 12.64 -25.61 9.89
C LEU A 241 12.79 -24.73 11.13
N GLU A 242 13.52 -25.18 12.16
CA GLU A 242 13.82 -24.37 13.33
C GLU A 242 14.69 -23.15 12.98
N LYS A 243 15.62 -23.28 12.05
CA LYS A 243 16.41 -22.16 11.55
C LYS A 243 15.52 -21.09 10.90
N VAL A 244 14.53 -21.48 10.09
CA VAL A 244 13.54 -20.54 9.52
C VAL A 244 12.80 -19.80 10.63
N LYS A 245 12.28 -20.51 11.65
CA LYS A 245 11.58 -19.86 12.77
C LYS A 245 12.50 -18.91 13.53
N ALA A 246 13.70 -19.35 13.86
CA ALA A 246 14.66 -18.58 14.66
C ALA A 246 15.14 -17.30 13.93
N SER A 247 15.22 -17.32 12.60
CA SER A 247 15.64 -16.14 11.82
C SER A 247 14.50 -15.16 11.56
N MET A 248 13.23 -15.63 11.48
CA MET A 248 12.10 -14.80 11.09
C MET A 248 11.78 -13.72 12.12
N ARG A 249 11.80 -12.46 11.69
CA ARG A 249 11.54 -11.28 12.54
C ARG A 249 10.28 -10.52 12.13
N THR A 250 10.06 -10.39 10.83
CA THR A 250 9.05 -9.47 10.30
C THR A 250 8.35 -10.05 9.08
N VAL A 251 7.05 -9.87 9.03
CA VAL A 251 6.23 -10.09 7.84
C VAL A 251 5.49 -8.79 7.51
N LEU A 252 5.58 -8.33 6.27
CA LEU A 252 4.79 -7.24 5.72
C LEU A 252 3.74 -7.80 4.76
N LEU A 253 2.47 -7.68 5.13
CA LEU A 253 1.34 -8.12 4.33
C LEU A 253 0.75 -6.96 3.53
N SER A 254 0.49 -7.19 2.25
CA SER A 254 -0.02 -6.17 1.33
C SER A 254 -0.86 -6.78 0.22
N ALA A 255 -1.54 -5.92 -0.52
CA ALA A 255 -2.31 -6.22 -1.74
C ALA A 255 -3.63 -6.98 -1.55
N ASP A 256 -3.94 -7.46 -0.37
CA ASP A 256 -5.23 -8.10 -0.06
C ASP A 256 -5.59 -7.90 1.42
N TYR A 257 -6.82 -8.23 1.79
CA TYR A 257 -7.31 -8.24 3.17
C TYR A 257 -6.59 -9.29 4.02
N VAL A 258 -6.19 -8.90 5.22
CA VAL A 258 -5.54 -9.80 6.19
C VAL A 258 -6.59 -10.40 7.11
N SER A 259 -6.99 -11.64 6.85
CA SER A 259 -7.94 -12.36 7.71
C SER A 259 -7.32 -12.75 9.06
N ALA A 260 -8.18 -12.97 10.07
CA ALA A 260 -7.73 -13.45 11.38
C ALA A 260 -7.03 -14.81 11.27
N GLU A 261 -7.51 -15.70 10.39
CA GLU A 261 -6.93 -17.02 10.14
C GLU A 261 -5.53 -16.90 9.53
N ALA A 262 -5.34 -16.02 8.53
CA ALA A 262 -4.04 -15.79 7.91
C ALA A 262 -3.03 -15.24 8.93
N ARG A 263 -3.45 -14.27 9.74
CA ARG A 263 -2.62 -13.71 10.81
C ARG A 263 -2.23 -14.79 11.82
N ASN A 264 -3.20 -15.53 12.33
CA ASN A 264 -2.96 -16.60 13.33
C ASN A 264 -2.02 -17.69 12.81
N ALA A 265 -2.15 -18.08 11.53
CA ALA A 265 -1.25 -19.08 10.93
C ALA A 265 0.21 -18.58 10.93
N ILE A 266 0.45 -17.31 10.56
CA ILE A 266 1.78 -16.71 10.52
C ILE A 266 2.35 -16.53 11.94
N GLU A 267 1.56 -16.01 12.88
CA GLU A 267 1.97 -15.81 14.26
C GLU A 267 2.33 -17.14 14.95
N THR A 268 1.50 -18.18 14.72
CA THR A 268 1.74 -19.53 15.30
C THR A 268 3.01 -20.17 14.74
N ALA A 269 3.26 -20.04 13.44
CA ALA A 269 4.44 -20.65 12.82
C ALA A 269 5.75 -19.97 13.27
N TRP A 270 5.81 -18.64 13.25
CA TRP A 270 7.10 -17.94 13.33
C TRP A 270 7.23 -16.95 14.49
N GLU A 271 6.16 -16.68 15.24
CA GLU A 271 6.16 -15.74 16.39
C GLU A 271 6.75 -14.36 16.04
N CYS A 272 6.59 -13.93 14.79
CA CYS A 272 7.18 -12.72 14.23
C CYS A 272 6.21 -11.52 14.30
N LYS A 273 6.72 -10.30 14.04
CA LYS A 273 5.88 -9.10 13.90
C LYS A 273 5.20 -9.07 12.54
N ILE A 274 3.89 -8.84 12.53
CA ILE A 274 3.11 -8.72 11.30
C ILE A 274 2.72 -7.26 11.10
N PHE A 275 3.35 -6.64 10.12
CA PHE A 275 2.98 -5.32 9.61
C PHE A 275 2.01 -5.46 8.46
N GLU A 276 1.17 -4.46 8.29
CA GLU A 276 0.20 -4.41 7.21
C GLU A 276 0.34 -3.10 6.44
N HIS A 277 0.09 -3.18 5.15
CA HIS A 277 0.13 -2.05 4.24
C HIS A 277 -1.19 -1.96 3.49
N TYR A 278 -1.82 -0.78 3.53
CA TYR A 278 -2.99 -0.45 2.74
C TYR A 278 -2.60 0.44 1.56
N GLY A 279 -3.08 0.10 0.39
CA GLY A 279 -2.86 0.88 -0.81
C GLY A 279 -3.47 0.24 -2.04
N MET A 280 -3.53 1.02 -3.10
CA MET A 280 -4.01 0.59 -4.41
C MET A 280 -3.17 1.27 -5.50
N THR A 281 -3.27 0.78 -6.72
CA THR A 281 -2.51 1.33 -7.85
C THR A 281 -2.82 2.80 -8.07
N GLU A 282 -4.08 3.20 -7.92
CA GLU A 282 -4.55 4.56 -8.05
C GLU A 282 -3.94 5.51 -6.99
N MET A 283 -3.58 5.00 -5.81
CA MET A 283 -2.83 5.75 -4.78
C MET A 283 -1.32 5.84 -5.05
N GLY A 284 -0.83 5.26 -6.15
CA GLY A 284 0.60 5.11 -6.39
C GLY A 284 1.20 3.94 -5.62
N LEU A 285 0.48 2.81 -5.53
CA LEU A 285 0.85 1.55 -4.89
C LEU A 285 1.02 1.59 -3.36
N GLY A 286 1.13 2.77 -2.75
CA GLY A 286 1.29 2.90 -1.30
C GLY A 286 0.43 4.02 -0.73
N GLY A 287 -0.44 3.72 0.21
CA GLY A 287 -1.32 4.67 0.90
C GLY A 287 -1.00 4.83 2.37
N ALA A 288 -1.04 3.72 3.11
CA ALA A 288 -0.86 3.71 4.55
C ALA A 288 -0.15 2.43 5.01
N VAL A 289 0.57 2.48 6.12
CA VAL A 289 1.35 1.36 6.66
C VAL A 289 1.33 1.37 8.18
N SER A 290 1.34 0.18 8.79
CA SER A 290 1.44 0.04 10.24
C SER A 290 2.76 0.61 10.76
N CYS A 291 2.72 1.32 11.88
CA CYS A 291 3.92 1.62 12.65
C CYS A 291 4.27 0.44 13.59
N TYR A 292 5.35 0.57 14.36
CA TYR A 292 5.80 -0.49 15.28
C TYR A 292 4.81 -0.82 16.41
N VAL A 293 3.78 0.01 16.63
CA VAL A 293 2.69 -0.25 17.58
C VAL A 293 1.70 -1.29 17.04
N LEU A 294 1.63 -1.46 15.69
CA LEU A 294 0.77 -2.43 14.99
C LEU A 294 -0.72 -2.22 15.22
N ASP A 295 -1.14 -0.97 15.50
CA ASP A 295 -2.52 -0.58 15.73
C ASP A 295 -2.95 0.43 14.65
N GLY A 296 -3.56 -0.08 13.58
CA GLY A 296 -3.95 0.70 12.41
C GLY A 296 -2.77 1.12 11.52
N TYR A 297 -3.06 2.05 10.60
CA TYR A 297 -2.12 2.50 9.57
C TYR A 297 -1.95 4.02 9.63
N HIS A 298 -0.71 4.51 9.72
CA HIS A 298 -0.43 5.90 9.37
C HIS A 298 -0.37 6.06 7.86
N TYR A 299 -1.06 7.04 7.31
CA TYR A 299 -0.98 7.32 5.88
C TYR A 299 -0.07 8.52 5.57
N ARG A 300 0.40 8.59 4.33
CA ARG A 300 1.31 9.64 3.88
C ARG A 300 0.59 10.96 3.61
N GLU A 301 0.24 11.67 4.65
CA GLU A 301 -0.58 12.90 4.59
C GLU A 301 0.04 14.06 3.80
N ALA A 302 1.33 14.02 3.51
CA ALA A 302 1.97 14.99 2.60
C ALA A 302 1.70 14.71 1.12
N ASP A 303 1.32 13.48 0.76
CA ASP A 303 1.09 13.06 -0.62
C ASP A 303 -0.36 12.69 -0.94
N LEU A 304 -1.11 12.31 0.08
CA LEU A 304 -2.51 11.89 -0.03
C LEU A 304 -3.36 12.65 0.99
N PHE A 305 -4.55 13.00 0.58
CA PHE A 305 -5.59 13.51 1.47
C PHE A 305 -6.73 12.50 1.50
N PHE A 306 -7.08 11.99 2.69
CA PHE A 306 -8.14 11.01 2.88
C PHE A 306 -9.37 11.65 3.50
N GLU A 307 -10.53 11.26 2.99
CA GLU A 307 -11.86 11.53 3.52
C GLU A 307 -12.50 10.19 3.88
N ILE A 308 -13.30 10.17 4.93
CA ILE A 308 -14.19 9.04 5.23
C ILE A 308 -15.61 9.55 5.04
N ILE A 309 -16.36 8.92 4.15
CA ILE A 309 -17.70 9.36 3.78
C ILE A 309 -18.75 8.29 4.06
N ASN A 310 -19.98 8.73 4.25
CA ASN A 310 -21.12 7.84 4.14
C ASN A 310 -21.25 7.43 2.66
N PRO A 311 -21.22 6.14 2.31
CA PRO A 311 -21.24 5.70 0.92
C PRO A 311 -22.53 6.02 0.17
N GLU A 312 -23.66 6.21 0.89
CA GLU A 312 -24.98 6.49 0.31
C GLU A 312 -25.20 7.99 0.08
N THR A 313 -24.85 8.82 1.08
CA THR A 313 -25.08 10.28 0.99
C THR A 313 -23.89 11.03 0.39
N GLY A 314 -22.69 10.47 0.46
CA GLY A 314 -21.45 11.14 0.06
C GLY A 314 -20.95 12.20 1.05
N GLU A 315 -21.61 12.36 2.19
CA GLU A 315 -21.22 13.30 3.23
C GLU A 315 -20.08 12.75 4.10
N LEU A 316 -19.26 13.65 4.62
CA LEU A 316 -18.21 13.28 5.58
C LEU A 316 -18.84 12.70 6.85
N VAL A 317 -18.30 11.58 7.33
CA VAL A 317 -18.62 11.05 8.66
C VAL A 317 -17.75 11.73 9.73
N LYS A 318 -18.13 11.62 10.99
CA LYS A 318 -17.29 12.09 12.11
C LYS A 318 -16.07 11.17 12.28
N ASP A 319 -14.95 11.72 12.77
CA ASP A 319 -13.81 10.91 13.15
C ASP A 319 -14.27 9.83 14.16
N GLY A 320 -13.83 8.58 13.94
CA GLY A 320 -14.28 7.42 14.70
C GLY A 320 -15.48 6.66 14.11
N GLU A 321 -16.24 7.25 13.20
CA GLU A 321 -17.33 6.58 12.49
C GLU A 321 -16.83 5.87 11.22
N TYR A 322 -17.39 4.69 10.93
CA TYR A 322 -17.08 3.93 9.72
C TYR A 322 -17.71 4.54 8.48
N GLY A 323 -16.94 4.57 7.40
CA GLY A 323 -17.42 4.99 6.09
C GLY A 323 -16.53 4.46 4.97
N GLU A 324 -16.80 4.92 3.76
CA GLU A 324 -15.97 4.63 2.60
C GLU A 324 -14.74 5.55 2.59
N ILE A 325 -13.58 4.98 2.30
CA ILE A 325 -12.35 5.75 2.08
C ILE A 325 -12.43 6.41 0.71
N VAL A 326 -12.27 7.73 0.70
CA VAL A 326 -12.09 8.55 -0.50
C VAL A 326 -10.73 9.21 -0.40
N PHE A 327 -10.01 9.34 -1.50
CA PHE A 327 -8.71 10.01 -1.48
C PHE A 327 -8.51 11.01 -2.61
N THR A 328 -7.66 11.98 -2.32
CA THR A 328 -7.10 12.93 -3.29
C THR A 328 -5.58 12.85 -3.27
N THR A 329 -4.95 12.71 -4.45
CA THR A 329 -3.49 12.77 -4.56
C THR A 329 -3.03 14.23 -4.54
N LEU A 330 -2.01 14.55 -3.74
CA LEU A 330 -1.53 15.92 -3.54
C LEU A 330 -0.28 16.27 -4.36
N THR A 331 0.53 15.26 -4.69
CA THR A 331 1.86 15.46 -5.31
C THR A 331 2.01 14.75 -6.65
N ARG A 332 1.03 13.96 -7.03
CA ARG A 332 1.05 13.19 -8.28
C ARG A 332 0.77 14.08 -9.48
N LYS A 333 1.60 13.94 -10.55
CA LYS A 333 1.54 14.79 -11.74
C LYS A 333 0.90 14.13 -12.94
N GLY A 334 1.21 12.85 -13.19
CA GLY A 334 0.82 12.17 -14.42
C GLY A 334 -0.68 11.96 -14.56
N MET A 335 -1.26 11.31 -13.58
CA MET A 335 -2.69 11.00 -13.49
C MET A 335 -3.14 11.21 -12.05
N PRO A 336 -3.43 12.46 -11.64
CA PRO A 336 -3.94 12.73 -10.30
C PRO A 336 -5.35 12.17 -10.14
N PHE A 337 -5.68 11.74 -8.93
CA PHE A 337 -7.03 11.35 -8.54
C PHE A 337 -7.56 12.34 -7.52
N ILE A 338 -8.73 12.90 -7.76
CA ILE A 338 -9.38 13.90 -6.90
C ILE A 338 -10.70 13.32 -6.43
N ARG A 339 -10.85 13.20 -5.10
CA ARG A 339 -12.00 12.57 -4.45
C ARG A 339 -12.37 11.22 -5.05
N TYR A 340 -11.36 10.36 -5.22
CA TYR A 340 -11.55 9.04 -5.81
C TYR A 340 -12.16 8.08 -4.79
N ARG A 341 -13.31 7.51 -5.13
CA ARG A 341 -14.01 6.51 -4.34
C ARG A 341 -13.33 5.16 -4.45
N THR A 342 -12.93 4.58 -3.32
CA THR A 342 -12.19 3.32 -3.30
C THR A 342 -13.09 2.09 -3.23
N GLY A 343 -14.28 2.23 -2.66
CA GLY A 343 -15.14 1.12 -2.26
C GLY A 343 -14.64 0.37 -1.02
N ASP A 344 -13.52 0.79 -0.43
CA ASP A 344 -12.98 0.20 0.80
C ASP A 344 -13.52 0.96 2.02
N ARG A 345 -13.79 0.25 3.13
CA ARG A 345 -14.36 0.84 4.34
C ARG A 345 -13.37 0.83 5.50
N SER A 346 -13.30 1.97 6.19
CA SER A 346 -12.50 2.15 7.41
C SER A 346 -13.03 3.34 8.21
N ARG A 347 -12.30 3.73 9.25
CA ARG A 347 -12.49 4.95 10.03
C ARG A 347 -11.15 5.53 10.46
N PHE A 348 -11.11 6.81 10.78
CA PHE A 348 -9.97 7.38 11.48
C PHE A 348 -10.01 6.98 12.96
N LEU A 349 -8.90 6.50 13.48
CA LEU A 349 -8.73 6.28 14.92
C LEU A 349 -8.56 7.63 15.61
N THR A 350 -9.33 7.88 16.66
CA THR A 350 -9.36 9.16 17.37
C THR A 350 -8.26 9.28 18.42
N GLU A 351 -7.85 8.15 19.02
CA GLU A 351 -6.83 8.13 20.04
C GLU A 351 -5.43 8.41 19.46
N PRO A 352 -4.59 9.20 20.14
CA PRO A 352 -3.20 9.41 19.73
C PRO A 352 -2.45 8.07 19.62
N CYS A 353 -1.60 7.94 18.61
CA CYS A 353 -0.78 6.75 18.49
C CYS A 353 0.34 6.72 19.55
N PRO A 354 0.51 5.61 20.28
CA PRO A 354 1.62 5.47 21.23
C PRO A 354 3.02 5.59 20.58
N CYS A 355 3.13 5.53 19.24
CA CYS A 355 4.39 5.79 18.53
C CYS A 355 4.83 7.26 18.57
N GLY A 356 3.93 8.18 18.98
CA GLY A 356 4.17 9.62 19.01
C GLY A 356 3.96 10.35 17.68
N CYS A 357 3.62 9.64 16.59
CA CYS A 357 3.32 10.25 15.30
C CYS A 357 2.00 11.02 15.36
N ILE A 358 1.97 12.25 14.84
CA ILE A 358 0.76 13.07 14.78
C ILE A 358 -0.11 12.80 13.54
N LEU A 359 0.42 12.05 12.57
CA LEU A 359 -0.34 11.70 11.37
C LEU A 359 -1.57 10.87 11.72
N LYS A 360 -2.66 11.11 11.04
CA LYS A 360 -3.89 10.34 11.23
C LYS A 360 -3.67 8.85 10.98
N ARG A 361 -4.40 8.03 11.71
CA ARG A 361 -4.41 6.58 11.53
C ARG A 361 -5.77 6.12 11.00
N LEU A 362 -5.73 5.26 10.00
CA LEU A 362 -6.88 4.45 9.63
C LEU A 362 -6.92 3.18 10.49
N GLU A 363 -8.10 2.75 10.88
CA GLU A 363 -8.29 1.38 11.34
C GLU A 363 -8.03 0.40 10.19
N ARG A 364 -7.79 -0.87 10.51
CA ARG A 364 -7.57 -1.91 9.49
C ARG A 364 -8.75 -1.98 8.54
N VAL A 365 -8.45 -1.93 7.25
CA VAL A 365 -9.46 -2.01 6.20
C VAL A 365 -10.03 -3.43 6.16
N GLY A 366 -11.34 -3.52 6.29
CA GLY A 366 -12.07 -4.79 6.22
C GLY A 366 -12.18 -5.35 4.80
N PRO A 367 -12.72 -6.57 4.65
CA PRO A 367 -13.03 -7.12 3.34
C PRO A 367 -14.07 -6.24 2.64
N ARG A 368 -13.97 -6.15 1.30
CA ARG A 368 -15.02 -5.47 0.52
C ARG A 368 -16.33 -6.21 0.66
N GLU A 369 -17.39 -5.49 0.99
CA GLU A 369 -18.75 -6.02 0.92
C GLU A 369 -19.06 -6.30 -0.57
N LYS A 370 -19.62 -7.51 -0.85
CA LYS A 370 -19.98 -7.94 -2.20
C LYS A 370 -21.30 -7.34 -2.63
#